data_b638955d85804e56f85b8a1f9991af45
#
_entry.id   b638955d85804e56f85b8a1f9991af45
#
_cell.length_a   1.000
_cell.length_b   1.000
_cell.length_c   1.000
_cell.angle_alpha   90.00
_cell.angle_beta   90.00
_cell.angle_gamma   90.00
#
_symmetry.space_group_name_H-M   'P 1'
#
loop_
_entity.id
_entity.type
_entity.pdbx_description
1 polymer ?
#
loop_
_entity_poly.entity_id
_entity_poly.type
_entity_poly.pdbx_seq_one_letter_code
_entity_poly.pdbx_strand_id
1 'polypeptide(L)'
;MRQNFTIAGPFGKLSGVINLCGEELGRRHVLVMAHGFRGSMDGAGRAAALADEIGENICSVVRFNFSWCTMLSNQVAELKAVLDFVRETMRPEKVFLLGRSFGGATCIVTACGGEDAYRPYGMVLWSAPNSLKQTFIQVLGEDIFQEALHGKTIVLDDERGHDEIPATFVTDLFHYDVAEFLKKWKKGPLLIIHGENDTTVTPDQAKENFEIAGGKKQLCYMAGDNHHLDLRFKEAGELVKSWLKKNI
;
A
#
# COMPACT_ATOMS: atom_id res chain seq x y z
N MET A 1 -19.53 11.08 2.82
CA MET A 1 -19.07 12.36 3.44
C MET A 1 -17.56 12.30 3.62
N ARG A 2 -16.81 13.37 3.26
CA ARG A 2 -15.35 13.44 3.48
C ARG A 2 -15.03 14.22 4.75
N GLN A 3 -14.10 13.73 5.55
CA GLN A 3 -13.60 14.39 6.76
C GLN A 3 -12.07 14.38 6.74
N ASN A 4 -11.44 15.54 6.90
CA ASN A 4 -10.00 15.61 7.07
C ASN A 4 -9.63 15.25 8.50
N PHE A 5 -8.49 14.60 8.67
CA PHE A 5 -7.90 14.36 9.99
C PHE A 5 -6.40 14.66 9.98
N THR A 6 -5.90 14.94 11.17
CA THR A 6 -4.46 15.04 11.42
C THR A 6 -4.18 14.38 12.77
N ILE A 7 -3.19 13.52 12.81
CA ILE A 7 -2.74 12.82 14.03
C ILE A 7 -1.26 13.06 14.28
N ALA A 8 -0.84 12.86 15.52
CA ALA A 8 0.57 12.77 15.84
C ALA A 8 1.08 11.42 15.34
N GLY A 9 2.02 11.45 14.39
CA GLY A 9 2.72 10.26 13.92
C GLY A 9 4.08 10.13 14.60
N PRO A 10 4.78 9.00 14.41
CA PRO A 10 6.08 8.74 15.02
C PRO A 10 7.19 9.71 14.56
N PHE A 11 7.06 10.29 13.37
CA PHE A 11 8.05 11.19 12.78
C PHE A 11 7.51 12.58 12.46
N GLY A 12 6.34 12.93 12.99
CA GLY A 12 5.68 14.20 12.74
C GLY A 12 4.17 14.04 12.59
N LYS A 13 3.52 15.06 12.04
CA LYS A 13 2.07 15.02 11.81
C LYS A 13 1.74 14.19 10.57
N LEU A 14 0.81 13.27 10.69
CA LEU A 14 0.21 12.56 9.58
C LEU A 14 -1.17 13.15 9.28
N SER A 15 -1.38 13.49 8.02
CA SER A 15 -2.65 14.05 7.55
C SER A 15 -3.34 13.12 6.58
N GLY A 16 -4.65 13.07 6.64
CA GLY A 16 -5.43 12.21 5.77
C GLY A 16 -6.88 12.61 5.63
N VAL A 17 -7.63 11.78 4.93
CA VAL A 17 -9.05 11.94 4.65
C VAL A 17 -9.78 10.65 4.99
N ILE A 18 -10.89 10.77 5.71
CA ILE A 18 -11.86 9.71 5.91
C ILE A 18 -13.02 9.93 4.94
N ASN A 19 -13.25 8.98 4.05
CA ASN A 19 -14.47 8.88 3.26
C ASN A 19 -15.45 8.01 4.06
N LEU A 20 -16.32 8.63 4.86
CA LEU A 20 -17.33 7.89 5.63
C LEU A 20 -18.35 7.24 4.70
N CYS A 21 -18.64 5.97 4.95
CA CYS A 21 -19.64 5.25 4.19
C CYS A 21 -21.03 5.90 4.36
N GLY A 22 -21.78 5.98 3.26
CA GLY A 22 -23.18 6.42 3.26
C GLY A 22 -24.07 5.48 4.05
N GLU A 23 -23.87 4.17 3.87
CA GLU A 23 -24.62 3.12 4.53
C GLU A 23 -24.10 2.87 5.98
N GLU A 24 -25.04 2.73 6.92
CA GLU A 24 -24.70 2.50 8.32
C GLU A 24 -23.91 1.21 8.52
N LEU A 25 -24.31 0.12 7.88
CA LEU A 25 -23.59 -1.16 7.93
C LEU A 25 -22.17 -1.02 7.40
N GLY A 26 -21.98 -0.28 6.31
CA GLY A 26 -20.67 -0.04 5.72
C GLY A 26 -19.73 0.75 6.62
N ARG A 27 -20.26 1.60 7.54
CA ARG A 27 -19.44 2.35 8.52
C ARG A 27 -18.77 1.45 9.56
N ARG A 28 -19.25 0.21 9.73
CA ARG A 28 -18.66 -0.78 10.63
C ARG A 28 -17.40 -1.44 10.05
N HIS A 29 -17.07 -1.13 8.81
CA HIS A 29 -15.91 -1.67 8.12
C HIS A 29 -15.06 -0.54 7.53
N VAL A 30 -13.74 -0.68 7.58
CA VAL A 30 -12.82 0.35 7.12
C VAL A 30 -11.75 -0.25 6.20
N LEU A 31 -11.57 0.37 5.04
CA LEU A 31 -10.42 0.17 4.17
C LEU A 31 -9.38 1.27 4.44
N VAL A 32 -8.15 0.91 4.81
CA VAL A 32 -7.03 1.85 4.90
C VAL A 32 -6.17 1.71 3.65
N MET A 33 -5.94 2.82 2.95
CA MET A 33 -5.16 2.85 1.70
C MET A 33 -3.77 3.44 1.93
N ALA A 34 -2.74 2.69 1.57
CA ALA A 34 -1.32 3.03 1.67
C ALA A 34 -0.74 3.27 0.26
N HIS A 35 -0.27 4.49 -0.01
CA HIS A 35 0.32 4.86 -1.29
C HIS A 35 1.76 4.37 -1.45
N GLY A 36 2.28 4.35 -2.69
CA GLY A 36 3.64 3.93 -3.01
C GLY A 36 4.70 5.02 -2.83
N PHE A 37 5.93 4.67 -3.21
CA PHE A 37 7.08 5.57 -3.21
C PHE A 37 6.83 6.82 -4.06
N ARG A 38 7.15 8.02 -3.52
CA ARG A 38 6.86 9.33 -4.11
C ARG A 38 5.40 9.52 -4.55
N GLY A 39 4.49 8.81 -3.87
CA GLY A 39 3.05 8.90 -4.10
C GLY A 39 2.36 9.85 -3.13
N SER A 40 1.04 9.88 -3.23
CA SER A 40 0.19 10.61 -2.30
C SER A 40 -1.11 9.86 -2.05
N MET A 41 -1.82 10.23 -0.98
CA MET A 41 -3.13 9.67 -0.64
C MET A 41 -4.18 9.85 -1.74
N ASP A 42 -3.99 10.84 -2.63
CA ASP A 42 -4.93 11.13 -3.72
C ASP A 42 -4.58 10.41 -5.03
N GLY A 43 -3.31 9.99 -5.19
CA GLY A 43 -2.85 9.24 -6.37
C GLY A 43 -3.20 9.93 -7.69
N ALA A 44 -2.88 11.23 -7.81
CA ALA A 44 -3.30 12.08 -8.94
C ALA A 44 -4.82 12.08 -9.16
N GLY A 45 -5.60 12.02 -8.08
CA GLY A 45 -7.06 12.00 -8.09
C GLY A 45 -7.69 10.60 -8.23
N ARG A 46 -6.96 9.62 -8.75
CA ARG A 46 -7.49 8.26 -8.99
C ARG A 46 -7.80 7.50 -7.69
N ALA A 47 -6.90 7.55 -6.70
CA ALA A 47 -7.14 6.93 -5.41
C ALA A 47 -8.26 7.64 -4.63
N ALA A 48 -8.35 8.97 -4.76
CA ALA A 48 -9.44 9.75 -4.18
C ALA A 48 -10.80 9.37 -4.79
N ALA A 49 -10.89 9.23 -6.13
CA ALA A 49 -12.11 8.80 -6.81
C ALA A 49 -12.54 7.39 -6.39
N LEU A 50 -11.61 6.44 -6.37
CA LEU A 50 -11.90 5.08 -5.90
C LEU A 50 -12.39 5.06 -4.45
N ALA A 51 -11.79 5.87 -3.57
CA ALA A 51 -12.20 5.98 -2.19
C ALA A 51 -13.61 6.58 -2.03
N ASP A 52 -14.00 7.54 -2.91
CA ASP A 52 -15.38 8.05 -2.94
C ASP A 52 -16.38 6.96 -3.35
N GLU A 53 -16.08 6.25 -4.45
CA GLU A 53 -16.96 5.17 -4.94
C GLU A 53 -17.15 4.05 -3.89
N ILE A 54 -16.07 3.67 -3.18
CA ILE A 54 -16.15 2.69 -2.08
C ILE A 54 -16.95 3.26 -0.92
N GLY A 55 -16.69 4.53 -0.56
CA GLY A 55 -17.34 5.23 0.54
C GLY A 55 -18.84 5.51 0.32
N GLU A 56 -19.34 5.46 -0.90
CA GLU A 56 -20.77 5.64 -1.16
C GLU A 56 -21.63 4.56 -0.49
N ASN A 57 -21.28 3.27 -0.68
CA ASN A 57 -22.16 2.17 -0.28
C ASN A 57 -21.46 0.83 0.06
N ILE A 58 -20.14 0.83 0.30
CA ILE A 58 -19.43 -0.41 0.58
C ILE A 58 -18.85 -0.37 2.00
N CYS A 59 -17.84 0.47 2.24
CA CYS A 59 -17.24 0.67 3.55
C CYS A 59 -16.59 2.05 3.66
N SER A 60 -16.31 2.49 4.87
CA SER A 60 -15.52 3.70 5.06
C SER A 60 -14.09 3.52 4.57
N VAL A 61 -13.49 4.58 4.01
CA VAL A 61 -12.12 4.54 3.49
C VAL A 61 -11.28 5.59 4.19
N VAL A 62 -10.10 5.20 4.66
CA VAL A 62 -9.08 6.09 5.23
C VAL A 62 -7.91 6.15 4.28
N ARG A 63 -7.60 7.36 3.82
CA ARG A 63 -6.42 7.68 2.98
C ARG A 63 -5.55 8.67 3.75
N PHE A 64 -4.24 8.50 3.70
CA PHE A 64 -3.30 9.38 4.38
C PHE A 64 -2.01 9.50 3.60
N ASN A 65 -1.23 10.55 3.88
CA ASN A 65 0.11 10.68 3.35
C ASN A 65 1.13 10.14 4.35
N PHE A 66 2.02 9.27 3.87
CA PHE A 66 3.27 8.98 4.56
C PHE A 66 4.18 10.21 4.54
N SER A 67 5.11 10.28 5.46
CA SER A 67 6.22 11.22 5.37
C SER A 67 6.95 11.06 4.03
N TRP A 68 7.32 12.17 3.41
CA TRP A 68 7.83 12.17 2.03
C TRP A 68 9.13 11.38 1.90
N CYS A 69 9.23 10.53 0.89
CA CYS A 69 10.40 9.70 0.58
C CYS A 69 10.99 8.95 1.79
N THR A 70 10.13 8.56 2.73
CA THR A 70 10.56 7.90 3.96
C THR A 70 10.88 6.41 3.77
N MET A 71 11.73 5.87 4.66
CA MET A 71 12.13 4.46 4.72
C MET A 71 10.94 3.53 4.97
N LEU A 72 11.07 2.25 4.62
CA LEU A 72 10.03 1.25 4.90
C LEU A 72 9.74 1.11 6.40
N SER A 73 10.77 1.12 7.24
CA SER A 73 10.63 1.11 8.70
C SER A 73 9.71 2.23 9.19
N ASN A 74 9.91 3.44 8.65
CA ASN A 74 9.10 4.60 9.00
C ASN A 74 7.66 4.45 8.51
N GLN A 75 7.46 4.00 7.26
CA GLN A 75 6.10 3.76 6.73
C GLN A 75 5.34 2.71 7.53
N VAL A 76 6.02 1.65 7.99
CA VAL A 76 5.42 0.63 8.87
C VAL A 76 4.97 1.26 10.20
N ALA A 77 5.81 2.09 10.82
CA ALA A 77 5.45 2.76 12.07
C ALA A 77 4.30 3.77 11.87
N GLU A 78 4.30 4.51 10.77
CA GLU A 78 3.23 5.46 10.42
C GLU A 78 1.91 4.76 10.10
N LEU A 79 1.94 3.64 9.36
CA LEU A 79 0.73 2.85 9.11
C LEU A 79 0.14 2.28 10.41
N LYS A 80 0.98 1.83 11.35
CA LYS A 80 0.52 1.40 12.68
C LYS A 80 -0.17 2.54 13.43
N ALA A 81 0.39 3.75 13.44
CA ALA A 81 -0.23 4.91 14.07
C ALA A 81 -1.60 5.25 13.45
N VAL A 82 -1.74 5.13 12.12
CA VAL A 82 -3.03 5.32 11.44
C VAL A 82 -4.02 4.20 11.80
N LEU A 83 -3.56 2.96 11.92
CA LEU A 83 -4.41 1.83 12.33
C LEU A 83 -4.90 1.98 13.77
N ASP A 84 -4.07 2.47 14.69
CA ASP A 84 -4.47 2.79 16.07
C ASP A 84 -5.53 3.90 16.08
N PHE A 85 -5.29 4.99 15.36
CA PHE A 85 -6.29 6.05 15.19
C PHE A 85 -7.63 5.52 14.66
N VAL A 86 -7.62 4.68 13.61
CA VAL A 86 -8.83 4.08 13.06
C VAL A 86 -9.57 3.24 14.08
N ARG A 87 -8.86 2.43 14.86
CA ARG A 87 -9.46 1.59 15.90
C ARG A 87 -10.07 2.39 17.03
N GLU A 88 -9.37 3.42 17.49
CA GLU A 88 -9.80 4.27 18.59
C GLU A 88 -11.02 5.12 18.22
N THR A 89 -11.00 5.73 17.02
CA THR A 89 -12.01 6.69 16.61
C THR A 89 -13.21 6.10 15.90
N MET A 90 -12.99 5.09 15.04
CA MET A 90 -14.04 4.50 14.21
C MET A 90 -14.56 3.16 14.75
N ARG A 91 -13.77 2.46 15.56
CA ARG A 91 -14.10 1.15 16.19
C ARG A 91 -14.67 0.14 15.20
N PRO A 92 -13.98 -0.11 14.07
CA PRO A 92 -14.50 -0.97 13.02
C PRO A 92 -14.55 -2.43 13.46
N GLU A 93 -15.52 -3.20 12.94
CA GLU A 93 -15.57 -4.65 13.09
C GLU A 93 -14.52 -5.35 12.23
N LYS A 94 -14.29 -4.82 11.01
CA LYS A 94 -13.27 -5.32 10.09
C LYS A 94 -12.45 -4.15 9.55
N VAL A 95 -11.14 -4.34 9.57
CA VAL A 95 -10.18 -3.45 8.89
C VAL A 95 -9.60 -4.20 7.71
N PHE A 96 -9.59 -3.56 6.56
CA PHE A 96 -8.93 -4.01 5.35
C PHE A 96 -7.76 -3.08 5.03
N LEU A 97 -6.70 -3.61 4.43
CA LEU A 97 -5.61 -2.80 3.89
C LEU A 97 -5.61 -2.87 2.37
N LEU A 98 -5.36 -1.75 1.72
CA LEU A 98 -4.99 -1.70 0.30
C LEU A 98 -3.64 -1.00 0.20
N GLY A 99 -2.62 -1.73 -0.20
CA GLY A 99 -1.29 -1.19 -0.42
C GLY A 99 -0.93 -1.19 -1.90
N ARG A 100 -0.52 -0.03 -2.42
CA ARG A 100 -0.07 0.12 -3.80
C ARG A 100 1.45 0.22 -3.86
N SER A 101 2.09 -0.58 -4.72
CA SER A 101 3.54 -0.55 -4.93
C SER A 101 4.29 -0.68 -3.58
N PHE A 102 5.18 0.21 -3.24
CA PHE A 102 5.91 0.24 -1.97
C PHE A 102 4.97 0.25 -0.75
N GLY A 103 3.80 0.91 -0.83
CA GLY A 103 2.75 0.82 0.18
C GLY A 103 2.19 -0.60 0.36
N GLY A 104 2.27 -1.45 -0.68
CA GLY A 104 1.94 -2.87 -0.59
C GLY A 104 2.94 -3.64 0.28
N ALA A 105 4.25 -3.39 0.10
CA ALA A 105 5.27 -3.94 0.99
C ALA A 105 5.06 -3.47 2.44
N THR A 106 4.75 -2.19 2.63
CA THR A 106 4.40 -1.63 3.95
C THR A 106 3.22 -2.37 4.59
N CYS A 107 2.16 -2.62 3.83
CA CYS A 107 1.00 -3.40 4.30
C CYS A 107 1.38 -4.83 4.69
N ILE A 108 2.18 -5.52 3.86
CA ILE A 108 2.64 -6.88 4.14
C ILE A 108 3.43 -6.93 5.44
N VAL A 109 4.45 -6.06 5.57
CA VAL A 109 5.30 -6.05 6.78
C VAL A 109 4.49 -5.70 8.03
N THR A 110 3.59 -4.72 7.95
CA THR A 110 2.71 -4.35 9.07
C THR A 110 1.77 -5.49 9.46
N ALA A 111 1.10 -6.11 8.49
CA ALA A 111 0.12 -7.18 8.73
C ALA A 111 0.74 -8.49 9.22
N CYS A 112 1.98 -8.77 8.82
CA CYS A 112 2.65 -10.05 9.06
C CYS A 112 3.84 -9.94 10.03
N GLY A 113 4.06 -8.77 10.63
CA GLY A 113 5.17 -8.50 11.55
C GLY A 113 5.07 -9.19 12.93
N GLY A 114 3.99 -9.93 13.18
CA GLY A 114 3.82 -10.72 14.40
C GLY A 114 2.96 -10.06 15.49
N GLU A 115 2.57 -8.82 15.32
CA GLU A 115 1.66 -8.12 16.23
C GLU A 115 0.21 -8.28 15.74
N ASP A 116 -0.57 -9.12 16.42
CA ASP A 116 -1.97 -9.39 16.05
C ASP A 116 -2.84 -8.13 16.02
N ALA A 117 -2.49 -7.10 16.81
CA ALA A 117 -3.13 -5.80 16.80
C ALA A 117 -3.14 -5.15 15.41
N TYR A 118 -2.15 -5.38 14.57
CA TYR A 118 -2.05 -4.76 13.24
C TYR A 118 -2.43 -5.69 12.09
N ARG A 119 -2.89 -6.91 12.41
CA ARG A 119 -3.38 -7.83 11.39
C ARG A 119 -4.77 -7.40 10.90
N PRO A 120 -4.92 -7.07 9.60
CA PRO A 120 -6.23 -6.74 9.03
C PRO A 120 -7.07 -8.02 8.83
N TYR A 121 -8.38 -7.82 8.62
CA TYR A 121 -9.26 -8.91 8.20
C TYR A 121 -8.92 -9.43 6.79
N GLY A 122 -8.57 -8.52 5.88
CA GLY A 122 -8.17 -8.84 4.52
C GLY A 122 -7.24 -7.78 3.92
N MET A 123 -6.56 -8.14 2.83
CA MET A 123 -5.56 -7.27 2.20
C MET A 123 -5.68 -7.26 0.68
N VAL A 124 -5.51 -6.08 0.08
CA VAL A 124 -5.37 -5.88 -1.36
C VAL A 124 -3.95 -5.43 -1.64
N LEU A 125 -3.24 -6.17 -2.48
CA LEU A 125 -1.92 -5.85 -2.98
C LEU A 125 -2.04 -5.40 -4.44
N TRP A 126 -1.78 -4.13 -4.69
CA TRP A 126 -1.88 -3.52 -6.00
C TRP A 126 -0.50 -3.16 -6.52
N SER A 127 0.01 -3.89 -7.51
CA SER A 127 1.37 -3.77 -8.05
C SER A 127 2.44 -3.80 -6.93
N ALA A 128 2.26 -4.68 -5.94
CA ALA A 128 3.06 -4.71 -4.72
C ALA A 128 4.31 -5.60 -4.88
N PRO A 129 5.51 -5.11 -4.51
CA PRO A 129 6.74 -5.89 -4.58
C PRO A 129 6.85 -6.90 -3.44
N ASN A 130 7.59 -7.98 -3.69
CA ASN A 130 8.12 -8.88 -2.66
C ASN A 130 9.66 -8.82 -2.58
N SER A 131 10.32 -8.34 -3.63
CA SER A 131 11.76 -8.09 -3.66
C SER A 131 12.03 -6.59 -3.75
N LEU A 132 12.29 -5.97 -2.60
CA LEU A 132 12.57 -4.53 -2.52
C LEU A 132 13.86 -4.17 -3.25
N LYS A 133 14.92 -4.99 -3.11
CA LYS A 133 16.18 -4.79 -3.81
C LYS A 133 15.95 -4.72 -5.32
N GLN A 134 15.31 -5.73 -5.90
CA GLN A 134 15.05 -5.79 -7.33
C GLN A 134 14.22 -4.58 -7.79
N THR A 135 13.15 -4.27 -7.05
CA THR A 135 12.26 -3.15 -7.35
C THR A 135 12.99 -1.82 -7.32
N PHE A 136 13.80 -1.56 -6.30
CA PHE A 136 14.49 -0.26 -6.19
C PHE A 136 15.70 -0.13 -7.10
N ILE A 137 16.32 -1.21 -7.54
CA ILE A 137 17.25 -1.20 -8.68
C ILE A 137 16.54 -0.75 -9.96
N GLN A 138 15.32 -1.25 -10.22
CA GLN A 138 14.53 -0.80 -11.39
C GLN A 138 14.10 0.67 -11.27
N VAL A 139 13.75 1.12 -10.06
CA VAL A 139 13.28 2.50 -9.83
C VAL A 139 14.41 3.53 -9.89
N LEU A 140 15.55 3.22 -9.31
CA LEU A 140 16.69 4.15 -9.15
C LEU A 140 17.74 4.01 -10.25
N GLY A 141 17.82 2.85 -10.87
CA GLY A 141 18.96 2.42 -11.67
C GLY A 141 20.07 1.80 -10.81
N GLU A 142 20.80 0.84 -11.38
CA GLU A 142 21.85 0.09 -10.66
C GLU A 142 22.93 1.01 -10.10
N ASP A 143 23.39 2.00 -10.88
CA ASP A 143 24.48 2.91 -10.46
C ASP A 143 24.09 3.73 -9.24
N ILE A 144 22.92 4.37 -9.24
CA ILE A 144 22.42 5.16 -8.10
C ILE A 144 22.20 4.26 -6.88
N PHE A 145 21.65 3.06 -7.10
CA PHE A 145 21.43 2.10 -6.02
C PHE A 145 22.76 1.68 -5.36
N GLN A 146 23.80 1.39 -6.16
CA GLN A 146 25.14 1.03 -5.66
C GLN A 146 25.81 2.23 -4.95
N GLU A 147 25.73 3.44 -5.51
CA GLU A 147 26.24 4.64 -4.85
C GLU A 147 25.59 4.89 -3.49
N ALA A 148 24.28 4.65 -3.39
CA ALA A 148 23.56 4.77 -2.12
C ALA A 148 24.02 3.71 -1.09
N LEU A 149 24.32 2.48 -1.52
CA LEU A 149 24.92 1.46 -0.63
C LEU A 149 26.27 1.90 -0.05
N HIS A 150 27.01 2.78 -0.75
CA HIS A 150 28.27 3.38 -0.29
C HIS A 150 28.08 4.70 0.46
N GLY A 151 26.82 5.05 0.83
CA GLY A 151 26.51 6.21 1.67
C GLY A 151 26.22 7.50 0.91
N LYS A 152 26.11 7.46 -0.42
CA LYS A 152 25.78 8.66 -1.21
C LYS A 152 24.28 8.94 -1.17
N THR A 153 23.90 10.19 -0.93
CA THR A 153 22.52 10.66 -1.04
C THR A 153 21.98 10.40 -2.44
N ILE A 154 20.77 9.88 -2.51
CA ILE A 154 20.05 9.67 -3.77
C ILE A 154 19.42 11.00 -4.18
N VAL A 155 19.74 11.46 -5.39
CA VAL A 155 19.14 12.65 -5.98
C VAL A 155 18.25 12.20 -7.13
N LEU A 156 16.97 12.52 -7.05
CA LEU A 156 15.99 12.29 -8.11
C LEU A 156 15.52 13.65 -8.62
N ASP A 157 15.68 13.87 -9.90
CA ASP A 157 15.26 15.10 -10.57
C ASP A 157 14.48 14.73 -11.83
N ASP A 158 13.17 14.78 -11.75
CA ASP A 158 12.24 14.40 -12.81
C ASP A 158 10.98 15.28 -12.82
N GLU A 159 10.00 14.93 -13.62
CA GLU A 159 8.72 15.65 -13.72
C GLU A 159 7.95 15.77 -12.39
N ARG A 160 8.26 14.94 -11.38
CA ARG A 160 7.67 14.99 -10.03
C ARG A 160 8.37 15.98 -9.11
N GLY A 161 9.52 16.50 -9.54
CA GLY A 161 10.32 17.48 -8.82
C GLY A 161 11.70 16.96 -8.43
N HIS A 162 12.38 17.75 -7.61
CA HIS A 162 13.70 17.45 -7.05
C HIS A 162 13.56 16.85 -5.66
N ASP A 163 14.11 15.64 -5.46
CA ASP A 163 14.12 14.95 -4.17
C ASP A 163 15.53 14.53 -3.79
N GLU A 164 15.93 14.84 -2.56
CA GLU A 164 17.12 14.30 -1.92
C GLU A 164 16.72 13.25 -0.88
N ILE A 165 17.12 12.00 -1.11
CA ILE A 165 16.76 10.87 -0.24
C ILE A 165 18.05 10.34 0.40
N PRO A 166 18.10 10.23 1.74
CA PRO A 166 19.30 9.75 2.42
C PRO A 166 19.62 8.31 2.01
N ALA A 167 20.92 8.00 1.93
CA ALA A 167 21.41 6.66 1.58
C ALA A 167 20.84 5.55 2.49
N THR A 168 20.48 5.90 3.73
CA THR A 168 19.84 5.00 4.68
C THR A 168 18.51 4.44 4.17
N PHE A 169 17.88 5.07 3.20
CA PHE A 169 16.71 4.52 2.53
C PHE A 169 17.01 3.16 1.91
N VAL A 170 18.12 3.04 1.15
CA VAL A 170 18.49 1.77 0.50
C VAL A 170 18.92 0.73 1.53
N THR A 171 19.69 1.10 2.55
CA THR A 171 20.11 0.15 3.59
C THR A 171 18.94 -0.36 4.43
N ASP A 172 17.90 0.46 4.66
CA ASP A 172 16.66 0.05 5.34
C ASP A 172 15.92 -1.07 4.60
N LEU A 173 15.96 -1.09 3.26
CA LEU A 173 15.28 -2.11 2.46
C LEU A 173 15.79 -3.54 2.78
N PHE A 174 17.06 -3.68 3.17
CA PHE A 174 17.66 -4.98 3.48
C PHE A 174 17.25 -5.54 4.84
N HIS A 175 16.59 -4.76 5.68
CA HIS A 175 16.01 -5.24 6.93
C HIS A 175 14.73 -6.05 6.71
N TYR A 176 14.18 -6.04 5.49
CA TYR A 176 12.87 -6.60 5.18
C TYR A 176 12.91 -7.58 4.02
N ASP A 177 12.74 -8.85 4.32
CA ASP A 177 12.36 -9.86 3.33
C ASP A 177 10.83 -9.92 3.25
N VAL A 178 10.26 -9.14 2.32
CA VAL A 178 8.81 -8.99 2.18
C VAL A 178 8.15 -10.33 1.86
N ALA A 179 8.81 -11.21 1.08
CA ALA A 179 8.32 -12.54 0.77
C ALA A 179 8.22 -13.41 2.04
N GLU A 180 9.24 -13.38 2.92
CA GLU A 180 9.21 -14.10 4.19
C GLU A 180 8.14 -13.55 5.15
N PHE A 181 7.87 -12.24 5.12
CA PHE A 181 6.73 -11.68 5.85
C PHE A 181 5.41 -12.23 5.30
N LEU A 182 5.21 -12.20 3.97
CA LEU A 182 3.97 -12.64 3.34
C LEU A 182 3.69 -14.14 3.54
N LYS A 183 4.70 -14.98 3.67
CA LYS A 183 4.55 -16.40 4.06
C LYS A 183 3.82 -16.60 5.38
N LYS A 184 3.83 -15.59 6.26
CA LYS A 184 3.11 -15.60 7.54
C LYS A 184 1.63 -15.25 7.40
N TRP A 185 1.19 -14.77 6.23
CA TRP A 185 -0.22 -14.56 5.93
C TRP A 185 -0.92 -15.90 5.73
N LYS A 186 -1.57 -16.42 6.76
CA LYS A 186 -2.19 -17.76 6.76
C LYS A 186 -3.71 -17.72 6.72
N LYS A 187 -4.32 -16.61 7.13
CA LYS A 187 -5.77 -16.46 7.26
C LYS A 187 -6.18 -15.08 6.73
N GLY A 188 -7.41 -15.00 6.28
CA GLY A 188 -7.97 -13.78 5.72
C GLY A 188 -7.93 -13.78 4.18
N PRO A 189 -8.86 -13.03 3.57
CA PRO A 189 -8.89 -12.90 2.13
C PRO A 189 -7.75 -11.99 1.62
N LEU A 190 -7.18 -12.36 0.48
CA LEU A 190 -6.13 -11.61 -0.21
C LEU A 190 -6.49 -11.44 -1.68
N LEU A 191 -6.44 -10.19 -2.16
CA LEU A 191 -6.54 -9.86 -3.57
C LEU A 191 -5.22 -9.28 -4.05
N ILE A 192 -4.67 -9.82 -5.13
CA ILE A 192 -3.48 -9.31 -5.80
C ILE A 192 -3.91 -8.82 -7.19
N ILE A 193 -3.60 -7.57 -7.51
CA ILE A 193 -3.86 -6.94 -8.82
C ILE A 193 -2.53 -6.45 -9.38
N HIS A 194 -2.23 -6.79 -10.64
CA HIS A 194 -0.93 -6.47 -11.23
C HIS A 194 -1.03 -6.23 -12.75
N GLY A 195 -0.26 -5.28 -13.28
CA GLY A 195 -0.17 -5.06 -14.71
C GLY A 195 0.72 -6.12 -15.39
N GLU A 196 0.28 -6.69 -16.51
CA GLU A 196 1.09 -7.69 -17.22
C GLU A 196 2.41 -7.14 -17.75
N ASN A 197 2.44 -5.84 -18.08
CA ASN A 197 3.62 -5.15 -18.62
C ASN A 197 4.30 -4.25 -17.56
N ASP A 198 4.15 -4.58 -16.28
CA ASP A 198 4.82 -3.86 -15.20
C ASP A 198 6.33 -4.16 -15.23
N THR A 199 7.11 -3.14 -15.60
CA THR A 199 8.58 -3.20 -15.63
C THR A 199 9.23 -2.72 -14.33
N THR A 200 8.48 -2.09 -13.44
CA THR A 200 8.96 -1.59 -12.14
C THR A 200 8.92 -2.69 -11.07
N VAL A 201 7.77 -3.30 -10.92
CA VAL A 201 7.57 -4.53 -10.13
C VAL A 201 7.14 -5.61 -11.11
N THR A 202 8.03 -6.55 -11.40
CA THR A 202 7.75 -7.54 -12.44
C THR A 202 6.55 -8.43 -12.08
N PRO A 203 5.75 -8.87 -13.06
CA PRO A 203 4.58 -9.73 -12.82
C PRO A 203 4.92 -11.04 -12.10
N ASP A 204 6.17 -11.52 -12.22
CA ASP A 204 6.65 -12.68 -11.49
C ASP A 204 6.60 -12.50 -9.98
N GLN A 205 6.85 -11.27 -9.48
CA GLN A 205 6.70 -10.96 -8.05
C GLN A 205 5.24 -11.10 -7.58
N ALA A 206 4.26 -10.73 -8.42
CA ALA A 206 2.85 -10.94 -8.09
C ALA A 206 2.47 -12.42 -8.08
N LYS A 207 3.02 -13.21 -9.01
CA LYS A 207 2.85 -14.66 -9.05
C LYS A 207 3.43 -15.30 -7.80
N GLU A 208 4.66 -14.94 -7.43
CA GLU A 208 5.30 -15.42 -6.22
C GLU A 208 4.52 -15.02 -4.96
N ASN A 209 4.06 -13.76 -4.86
CA ASN A 209 3.17 -13.32 -3.79
C ASN A 209 1.92 -14.19 -3.67
N PHE A 210 1.32 -14.54 -4.81
CA PHE A 210 0.17 -15.43 -4.83
C PHE A 210 0.53 -16.85 -4.38
N GLU A 211 1.66 -17.39 -4.79
CA GLU A 211 2.09 -18.76 -4.45
C GLU A 211 2.38 -18.91 -2.95
N ILE A 212 3.11 -17.96 -2.35
CA ILE A 212 3.59 -18.04 -0.97
C ILE A 212 2.54 -17.65 0.08
N ALA A 213 1.62 -16.75 -0.24
CA ALA A 213 0.56 -16.35 0.69
C ALA A 213 -0.40 -17.51 0.97
N GLY A 214 -0.85 -17.63 2.20
CA GLY A 214 -1.91 -18.56 2.59
C GLY A 214 -3.31 -17.94 2.49
N GLY A 215 -4.31 -18.67 3.00
CA GLY A 215 -5.69 -18.22 3.06
C GLY A 215 -6.41 -18.23 1.71
N LYS A 216 -7.58 -17.57 1.69
CA LYS A 216 -8.37 -17.41 0.47
C LYS A 216 -7.79 -16.27 -0.38
N LYS A 217 -7.26 -16.59 -1.53
CA LYS A 217 -6.50 -15.62 -2.35
C LYS A 217 -6.96 -15.61 -3.81
N GLN A 218 -6.80 -14.45 -4.44
CA GLN A 218 -7.09 -14.22 -5.86
C GLN A 218 -5.97 -13.39 -6.47
N LEU A 219 -5.53 -13.74 -7.68
CA LEU A 219 -4.59 -12.98 -8.50
C LEU A 219 -5.29 -12.56 -9.78
N CYS A 220 -5.23 -11.27 -10.10
CA CYS A 220 -5.79 -10.67 -11.30
C CYS A 220 -4.72 -9.89 -12.03
N TYR A 221 -4.39 -10.32 -13.25
CA TYR A 221 -3.55 -9.53 -14.14
C TYR A 221 -4.38 -8.56 -14.97
N MET A 222 -3.88 -7.35 -15.10
CA MET A 222 -4.43 -6.33 -15.98
C MET A 222 -3.71 -6.42 -17.32
N ALA A 223 -4.39 -7.02 -18.30
CA ALA A 223 -3.82 -7.33 -19.63
C ALA A 223 -3.26 -6.08 -20.32
N GLY A 224 -2.00 -6.15 -20.71
CA GLY A 224 -1.29 -5.10 -21.44
C GLY A 224 -0.98 -3.85 -20.62
N ASP A 225 -1.28 -3.83 -19.32
CA ASP A 225 -1.12 -2.64 -18.49
C ASP A 225 0.22 -2.60 -17.73
N ASN A 226 0.64 -1.40 -17.34
CA ASN A 226 1.91 -1.09 -16.68
C ASN A 226 1.77 -1.03 -15.15
N HIS A 227 2.85 -0.58 -14.47
CA HIS A 227 2.90 -0.39 -13.01
C HIS A 227 1.79 0.52 -12.46
N HIS A 228 1.39 1.52 -13.23
CA HIS A 228 0.40 2.51 -12.81
C HIS A 228 -1.04 2.09 -13.12
N LEU A 229 -1.23 1.02 -13.88
CA LEU A 229 -2.52 0.59 -14.43
C LEU A 229 -3.24 1.73 -15.16
N ASP A 230 -2.51 2.38 -16.09
CA ASP A 230 -3.00 3.58 -16.76
C ASP A 230 -4.19 3.30 -17.68
N LEU A 231 -4.25 2.11 -18.24
CA LEU A 231 -5.32 1.69 -19.16
C LEU A 231 -6.53 1.10 -18.42
N ARG A 232 -6.30 0.34 -17.34
CA ARG A 232 -7.32 -0.50 -16.68
C ARG A 232 -7.56 -0.15 -15.21
N PHE A 233 -7.22 1.09 -14.81
CA PHE A 233 -7.41 1.52 -13.42
C PHE A 233 -8.86 1.35 -12.93
N LYS A 234 -9.84 1.67 -13.78
CA LYS A 234 -11.27 1.50 -13.44
C LYS A 234 -11.64 0.04 -13.25
N GLU A 235 -11.15 -0.84 -14.13
CA GLU A 235 -11.40 -2.29 -14.03
C GLU A 235 -10.79 -2.86 -12.73
N ALA A 236 -9.56 -2.47 -12.40
CA ALA A 236 -8.93 -2.83 -11.13
C ALA A 236 -9.71 -2.30 -9.92
N GLY A 237 -10.25 -1.09 -10.00
CA GLY A 237 -11.14 -0.51 -8.99
C GLY A 237 -12.43 -1.34 -8.80
N GLU A 238 -13.05 -1.82 -9.89
CA GLU A 238 -14.21 -2.69 -9.82
C GLU A 238 -13.90 -4.04 -9.15
N LEU A 239 -12.71 -4.59 -9.39
CA LEU A 239 -12.26 -5.80 -8.70
C LEU A 239 -12.14 -5.57 -7.19
N VAL A 240 -11.56 -4.45 -6.77
CA VAL A 240 -11.47 -4.07 -5.34
C VAL A 240 -12.86 -3.95 -4.72
N LYS A 241 -13.77 -3.21 -5.37
CA LYS A 241 -15.14 -3.01 -4.89
C LYS A 241 -15.91 -4.35 -4.77
N SER A 242 -15.82 -5.18 -5.80
CA SER A 242 -16.45 -6.50 -5.80
C SER A 242 -15.88 -7.43 -4.73
N TRP A 243 -14.55 -7.36 -4.53
CA TRP A 243 -13.89 -8.16 -3.51
C TRP A 243 -14.26 -7.69 -2.09
N LEU A 244 -14.33 -6.38 -1.84
CA LEU A 244 -14.78 -5.83 -0.56
C LEU A 244 -16.21 -6.29 -0.24
N LYS A 245 -17.16 -6.14 -1.18
CA LYS A 245 -18.56 -6.56 -1.01
C LYS A 245 -18.72 -8.05 -0.64
N LYS A 246 -17.80 -8.91 -1.09
CA LYS A 246 -17.81 -10.35 -0.76
C LYS A 246 -17.25 -10.67 0.61
N ASN A 247 -16.51 -9.74 1.23
CA ASN A 247 -15.74 -10.01 2.46
C ASN A 247 -16.17 -9.14 3.66
N ILE A 248 -17.10 -8.20 3.43
CA ILE A 248 -17.74 -7.39 4.48
C ILE A 248 -18.81 -8.17 5.23
#